data_1d6b9340bcb5aa5cc7c63903a3641bcc
#
_entry.id   1d6b9340bcb5aa5cc7c63903a3641bcc
#
_cell.length_a   1.000
_cell.length_b   1.000
_cell.length_c   1.000
_cell.angle_alpha   90.00
_cell.angle_beta   90.00
_cell.angle_gamma   90.00
#
_symmetry.space_group_name_H-M   'P 1'
#
loop_
_entity.id
_entity.type
_entity.pdbx_description
1 polymer ?
#
loop_
_entity_poly.entity_id
_entity_poly.type
_entity_poly.pdbx_seq_one_letter_code
_entity_poly.pdbx_strand_id
1 'polypeptide(L)'
;MNQKQIIGAVVAAGLFIVTGVSSVLTNTLSERMLADTAKKTEDALLGGNTTTLPGEPYIGIVAVEGTIQEQTSSNGIFDTVAGYQHDTTLDYIDRMMEDEKNQGILLRVDSPGGTVYESEELYRKLVAYKEETGRPVWTYMEHYAASGGYYISAPSDKIYANPNTTTGSIGVIMSGYDMSGLYEKLGIRSVSITSGKNKDMSKMTEEQIAIYQSSVDESFDRFVEIVADGRKMAEETVREIADGRTYTAKQAKANGLIDEISLYEEMQEAMEQETGCTTFYEPEQGVSPLASLFSKLETLKPKSEAEVLTEWNEDLGSGVLMYYAEQLQ
;
A
#
# COMPACT_ATOMS: atom_id res chain seq x y z
N MET A 1 -27.40 -70.71 -21.40
CA MET A 1 -27.61 -69.31 -21.80
C MET A 1 -27.59 -69.26 -23.31
N ASN A 2 -28.62 -68.61 -23.89
CA ASN A 2 -28.73 -68.43 -25.33
C ASN A 2 -27.73 -67.33 -25.77
N GLN A 3 -27.21 -67.40 -26.99
CA GLN A 3 -26.18 -66.47 -27.52
C GLN A 3 -26.56 -65.02 -27.37
N LYS A 4 -27.86 -64.70 -27.48
CA LYS A 4 -28.40 -63.39 -27.22
C LYS A 4 -28.29 -62.94 -25.75
N GLN A 5 -28.37 -63.85 -24.80
CA GLN A 5 -28.20 -63.58 -23.37
C GLN A 5 -26.72 -63.32 -23.00
N ILE A 6 -25.79 -64.00 -23.68
CA ILE A 6 -24.35 -63.78 -23.50
C ILE A 6 -23.95 -62.44 -24.04
N ILE A 7 -24.44 -62.09 -25.23
CA ILE A 7 -24.19 -60.75 -25.81
C ILE A 7 -24.78 -59.59 -24.92
N GLY A 8 -26.00 -59.82 -24.42
CA GLY A 8 -26.62 -58.84 -23.47
C GLY A 8 -25.82 -58.67 -22.18
N ALA A 9 -25.30 -59.77 -21.62
CA ALA A 9 -24.47 -59.71 -20.41
C ALA A 9 -23.11 -59.03 -20.63
N VAL A 10 -22.49 -59.28 -21.80
CA VAL A 10 -21.22 -58.60 -22.16
C VAL A 10 -21.41 -57.10 -22.39
N VAL A 11 -22.50 -56.73 -23.07
CA VAL A 11 -22.85 -55.28 -23.27
C VAL A 11 -23.16 -54.61 -21.94
N ALA A 12 -23.92 -55.26 -21.06
CA ALA A 12 -24.23 -54.70 -19.72
C ALA A 12 -22.96 -54.57 -18.84
N ALA A 13 -22.07 -55.56 -18.86
CA ALA A 13 -20.78 -55.50 -18.16
C ALA A 13 -19.88 -54.37 -18.75
N GLY A 14 -19.84 -54.21 -20.06
CA GLY A 14 -19.11 -53.16 -20.72
C GLY A 14 -19.62 -51.74 -20.35
N LEU A 15 -20.94 -51.56 -20.34
CA LEU A 15 -21.58 -50.34 -19.90
C LEU A 15 -21.31 -50.02 -18.42
N PHE A 16 -21.34 -51.05 -17.56
CA PHE A 16 -21.05 -50.91 -16.14
C PHE A 16 -19.59 -50.51 -15.87
N ILE A 17 -18.65 -51.09 -16.63
CA ILE A 17 -17.23 -50.71 -16.55
C ILE A 17 -17.02 -49.28 -17.05
N VAL A 18 -17.61 -48.91 -18.19
CA VAL A 18 -17.49 -47.53 -18.73
C VAL A 18 -18.11 -46.48 -17.77
N THR A 19 -19.28 -46.75 -17.21
CA THR A 19 -19.90 -45.84 -16.24
C THR A 19 -19.14 -45.81 -14.91
N GLY A 20 -18.61 -46.95 -14.45
CA GLY A 20 -17.80 -47.02 -13.24
C GLY A 20 -16.46 -46.25 -13.38
N VAL A 21 -15.75 -46.49 -14.48
CA VAL A 21 -14.49 -45.76 -14.76
C VAL A 21 -14.74 -44.28 -14.99
N SER A 22 -15.80 -43.93 -15.72
CA SER A 22 -16.19 -42.52 -15.91
C SER A 22 -16.55 -41.83 -14.60
N SER A 23 -17.29 -42.53 -13.70
CA SER A 23 -17.64 -42.00 -12.38
C SER A 23 -16.42 -41.78 -11.48
N VAL A 24 -15.47 -42.71 -11.45
CA VAL A 24 -14.23 -42.61 -10.68
C VAL A 24 -13.35 -41.46 -11.23
N LEU A 25 -13.23 -41.38 -12.57
CA LEU A 25 -12.46 -40.29 -13.20
C LEU A 25 -13.10 -38.91 -12.93
N THR A 26 -14.43 -38.82 -13.01
CA THR A 26 -15.17 -37.59 -12.75
C THR A 26 -15.08 -37.21 -11.29
N ASN A 27 -15.15 -38.15 -10.35
CA ASN A 27 -15.01 -37.86 -8.91
C ASN A 27 -13.58 -37.43 -8.55
N THR A 28 -12.55 -38.09 -9.08
CA THR A 28 -11.16 -37.68 -8.78
C THR A 28 -10.78 -36.35 -9.44
N LEU A 29 -11.31 -36.04 -10.62
CA LEU A 29 -11.14 -34.74 -11.25
C LEU A 29 -11.95 -33.65 -10.52
N SER A 30 -13.20 -33.92 -10.13
CA SER A 30 -14.00 -32.97 -9.37
C SER A 30 -13.49 -32.78 -7.94
N GLU A 31 -12.96 -33.83 -7.28
CA GLU A 31 -12.32 -33.66 -5.96
C GLU A 31 -11.05 -32.80 -6.04
N ARG A 32 -10.23 -32.99 -7.07
CA ARG A 32 -9.05 -32.11 -7.28
C ARG A 32 -9.45 -30.67 -7.65
N MET A 33 -10.40 -30.52 -8.58
CA MET A 33 -10.92 -29.19 -8.93
C MET A 33 -11.65 -28.52 -7.76
N LEU A 34 -12.39 -29.27 -6.95
CA LEU A 34 -13.04 -28.79 -5.74
C LEU A 34 -12.03 -28.47 -4.65
N ALA A 35 -10.98 -29.28 -4.47
CA ALA A 35 -9.91 -29.02 -3.52
C ALA A 35 -9.09 -27.80 -3.93
N ASP A 36 -8.72 -27.65 -5.21
CA ASP A 36 -8.03 -26.46 -5.72
C ASP A 36 -8.92 -25.20 -5.67
N THR A 37 -10.22 -25.37 -5.96
CA THR A 37 -11.18 -24.28 -5.86
C THR A 37 -11.48 -23.93 -4.40
N ALA A 38 -11.60 -24.93 -3.52
CA ALA A 38 -11.79 -24.70 -2.09
C ALA A 38 -10.56 -24.02 -1.47
N LYS A 39 -9.35 -24.45 -1.84
CA LYS A 39 -8.12 -23.82 -1.36
C LYS A 39 -7.97 -22.38 -1.87
N LYS A 40 -8.25 -22.13 -3.17
CA LYS A 40 -8.30 -20.78 -3.73
C LYS A 40 -9.40 -19.90 -3.10
N THR A 41 -10.53 -20.51 -2.74
CA THR A 41 -11.65 -19.82 -2.07
C THR A 41 -11.34 -19.60 -0.59
N GLU A 42 -10.66 -20.56 0.06
CA GLU A 42 -10.19 -20.42 1.45
C GLU A 42 -9.10 -19.35 1.55
N ASP A 43 -8.12 -19.36 0.65
CA ASP A 43 -7.09 -18.34 0.54
C ASP A 43 -7.70 -16.94 0.23
N ALA A 44 -8.73 -16.89 -0.63
CA ALA A 44 -9.46 -15.64 -0.92
C ALA A 44 -10.40 -15.20 0.21
N LEU A 45 -10.98 -16.15 0.98
CA LEU A 45 -11.87 -15.87 2.11
C LEU A 45 -11.10 -15.51 3.38
N LEU A 46 -9.87 -16.02 3.54
CA LEU A 46 -9.02 -15.75 4.70
C LEU A 46 -8.10 -14.54 4.48
N GLY A 47 -8.28 -13.82 3.36
CA GLY A 47 -7.43 -12.67 3.03
C GLY A 47 -5.97 -13.04 2.75
N GLY A 48 -5.71 -14.33 2.54
CA GLY A 48 -4.40 -14.82 2.12
C GLY A 48 -4.15 -14.41 0.67
N ASN A 49 -3.54 -13.24 0.47
CA ASN A 49 -3.01 -12.82 -0.82
C ASN A 49 -1.83 -13.73 -1.16
N THR A 50 -2.12 -14.95 -1.66
CA THR A 50 -1.09 -15.81 -2.21
C THR A 50 -0.68 -15.26 -3.58
N THR A 51 0.03 -14.14 -3.54
CA THR A 51 0.69 -13.56 -4.73
C THR A 51 1.58 -14.63 -5.33
N THR A 52 1.22 -15.21 -6.46
CA THR A 52 2.04 -16.20 -7.14
C THR A 52 3.10 -15.46 -7.94
N LEU A 53 4.35 -15.48 -7.47
CA LEU A 53 5.47 -14.84 -8.16
C LEU A 53 5.72 -15.50 -9.53
N PRO A 54 6.24 -14.74 -10.53
CA PRO A 54 6.55 -15.24 -11.86
C PRO A 54 7.53 -16.42 -11.86
N GLY A 55 7.34 -17.34 -12.80
CA GLY A 55 8.26 -18.47 -13.00
C GLY A 55 9.54 -18.12 -13.77
N GLU A 56 9.68 -16.91 -14.27
CA GLU A 56 10.78 -16.36 -15.06
C GLU A 56 11.37 -15.10 -14.39
N PRO A 57 12.55 -14.60 -14.79
CA PRO A 57 13.10 -13.36 -14.25
C PRO A 57 12.14 -12.17 -14.43
N TYR A 58 12.00 -11.36 -13.37
CA TYR A 58 11.05 -10.24 -13.36
C TYR A 58 11.53 -9.08 -12.47
N ILE A 59 11.02 -7.88 -12.77
CA ILE A 59 11.07 -6.71 -11.93
C ILE A 59 9.71 -6.64 -11.20
N GLY A 60 9.73 -6.62 -9.87
CA GLY A 60 8.51 -6.50 -9.08
C GLY A 60 8.04 -5.06 -8.99
N ILE A 61 6.77 -4.79 -9.34
CA ILE A 61 6.16 -3.48 -9.14
C ILE A 61 5.55 -3.43 -7.75
N VAL A 62 6.00 -2.48 -6.94
CA VAL A 62 5.42 -2.13 -5.64
C VAL A 62 4.63 -0.84 -5.82
N ALA A 63 3.30 -0.95 -5.87
CA ALA A 63 2.41 0.20 -6.01
C ALA A 63 2.05 0.76 -4.63
N VAL A 64 2.25 2.07 -4.45
CA VAL A 64 1.84 2.82 -3.26
C VAL A 64 0.87 3.91 -3.70
N GLU A 65 -0.42 3.61 -3.58
CA GLU A 65 -1.52 4.46 -4.04
C GLU A 65 -2.35 4.94 -2.85
N GLY A 66 -2.55 6.27 -2.72
CA GLY A 66 -3.28 6.88 -1.62
C GLY A 66 -2.44 7.07 -0.36
N THR A 67 -3.12 7.24 0.78
CA THR A 67 -2.47 7.54 2.06
C THR A 67 -1.69 6.34 2.61
N ILE A 68 -0.43 6.56 3.00
CA ILE A 68 0.41 5.55 3.65
C ILE A 68 0.00 5.49 5.12
N GLN A 69 -0.66 4.41 5.51
CA GLN A 69 -1.20 4.23 6.86
C GLN A 69 -1.32 2.75 7.21
N GLU A 70 -1.59 2.47 8.49
CA GLU A 70 -1.88 1.12 8.95
C GLU A 70 -2.99 0.48 8.11
N GLN A 71 -2.81 -0.80 7.80
CA GLN A 71 -3.79 -1.54 7.03
C GLN A 71 -5.09 -1.69 7.83
N THR A 72 -6.16 -1.10 7.34
CA THR A 72 -7.47 -1.31 7.95
C THR A 72 -7.96 -2.72 7.63
N SER A 73 -8.16 -3.53 8.67
CA SER A 73 -8.82 -4.83 8.50
C SER A 73 -10.25 -4.61 8.06
N SER A 74 -10.60 -5.07 6.88
CA SER A 74 -12.01 -5.17 6.51
C SER A 74 -12.68 -6.21 7.41
N ASN A 75 -13.63 -5.78 8.24
CA ASN A 75 -14.39 -6.69 9.10
C ASN A 75 -15.52 -7.42 8.36
N GLY A 76 -15.66 -7.24 7.06
CA GLY A 76 -16.67 -7.83 6.21
C GLY A 76 -16.09 -8.73 5.12
N ILE A 77 -16.71 -9.90 4.92
CA ILE A 77 -16.39 -10.84 3.83
C ILE A 77 -16.53 -10.17 2.43
N PHE A 78 -17.08 -8.96 2.39
CA PHE A 78 -17.43 -8.23 1.17
C PHE A 78 -16.77 -6.85 1.06
N ASP A 79 -15.96 -6.44 2.04
CA ASP A 79 -15.28 -5.16 1.99
C ASP A 79 -14.15 -5.20 0.98
N THR A 80 -14.21 -4.34 -0.01
CA THR A 80 -13.08 -4.05 -0.89
C THR A 80 -12.18 -3.08 -0.14
N VAL A 81 -11.01 -3.53 0.27
CA VAL A 81 -10.02 -2.62 0.84
C VAL A 81 -9.45 -1.80 -0.32
N ALA A 82 -9.88 -0.54 -0.40
CA ALA A 82 -9.35 0.41 -1.37
C ALA A 82 -8.14 1.14 -0.77
N GLY A 83 -7.14 1.44 -1.60
CA GLY A 83 -5.94 2.18 -1.21
C GLY A 83 -4.78 1.28 -0.77
N TYR A 84 -3.79 1.91 -0.17
CA TYR A 84 -2.54 1.29 0.23
C TYR A 84 -2.73 0.18 1.27
N GLN A 85 -2.10 -0.97 1.03
CA GLN A 85 -2.15 -2.15 1.89
C GLN A 85 -0.77 -2.41 2.49
N HIS A 86 -0.53 -1.86 3.69
CA HIS A 86 0.80 -1.83 4.29
C HIS A 86 1.41 -3.21 4.49
N ASP A 87 0.75 -4.09 5.25
CA ASP A 87 1.25 -5.43 5.56
C ASP A 87 1.44 -6.27 4.30
N THR A 88 0.48 -6.20 3.37
CA THR A 88 0.56 -6.90 2.08
C THR A 88 1.76 -6.42 1.25
N THR A 89 2.05 -5.12 1.29
CA THR A 89 3.20 -4.54 0.58
C THR A 89 4.52 -5.02 1.19
N LEU A 90 4.63 -5.02 2.53
CA LEU A 90 5.83 -5.50 3.22
C LEU A 90 6.06 -7.00 2.95
N ASP A 91 5.01 -7.83 3.06
CA ASP A 91 5.07 -9.27 2.75
C ASP A 91 5.48 -9.53 1.29
N TYR A 92 4.99 -8.70 0.36
CA TYR A 92 5.37 -8.83 -1.05
C TYR A 92 6.86 -8.54 -1.26
N ILE A 93 7.40 -7.50 -0.60
CA ILE A 93 8.83 -7.19 -0.67
C ILE A 93 9.67 -8.34 -0.05
N ASP A 94 9.25 -8.90 1.10
CA ASP A 94 9.93 -10.03 1.72
C ASP A 94 10.01 -11.24 0.78
N ARG A 95 8.93 -11.57 0.11
CA ARG A 95 8.90 -12.65 -0.88
C ARG A 95 9.78 -12.38 -2.08
N MET A 96 9.87 -11.13 -2.55
CA MET A 96 10.83 -10.75 -3.60
C MET A 96 12.27 -10.85 -3.13
N MET A 97 12.57 -10.57 -1.86
CA MET A 97 13.92 -10.75 -1.30
C MET A 97 14.37 -12.23 -1.37
N GLU A 98 13.47 -13.14 -1.07
CA GLU A 98 13.72 -14.59 -1.08
C GLU A 98 13.75 -15.20 -2.50
N ASP A 99 13.17 -14.55 -3.51
CA ASP A 99 13.06 -15.07 -4.87
C ASP A 99 14.28 -14.69 -5.73
N GLU A 100 15.12 -15.68 -6.08
CA GLU A 100 16.29 -15.49 -6.95
C GLU A 100 15.94 -14.99 -8.36
N LYS A 101 14.67 -15.11 -8.80
CA LYS A 101 14.21 -14.65 -10.12
C LYS A 101 13.87 -13.17 -10.13
N ASN A 102 13.64 -12.58 -9.00
CA ASN A 102 13.43 -11.14 -8.90
C ASN A 102 14.74 -10.40 -9.30
N GLN A 103 14.64 -9.39 -10.16
CA GLN A 103 15.79 -8.63 -10.67
C GLN A 103 15.83 -7.18 -10.18
N GLY A 104 14.82 -6.75 -9.44
CA GLY A 104 14.71 -5.40 -8.92
C GLY A 104 13.30 -5.05 -8.50
N ILE A 105 13.16 -3.90 -7.87
CA ILE A 105 11.87 -3.30 -7.54
C ILE A 105 11.68 -2.01 -8.35
N LEU A 106 10.49 -1.88 -8.95
CA LEU A 106 9.95 -0.62 -9.42
C LEU A 106 8.89 -0.15 -8.42
N LEU A 107 9.25 0.85 -7.60
CA LEU A 107 8.34 1.52 -6.68
C LEU A 107 7.53 2.56 -7.45
N ARG A 108 6.24 2.29 -7.64
CA ARG A 108 5.29 3.20 -8.29
C ARG A 108 4.52 3.96 -7.22
N VAL A 109 4.64 5.29 -7.21
CA VAL A 109 4.10 6.12 -6.12
C VAL A 109 3.09 7.12 -6.66
N ASP A 110 1.86 7.03 -6.15
CA ASP A 110 0.79 8.02 -6.30
C ASP A 110 0.18 8.30 -4.91
N SER A 111 0.93 9.01 -4.07
CA SER A 111 0.62 9.17 -2.66
C SER A 111 0.90 10.60 -2.16
N PRO A 112 -0.03 11.22 -1.42
CA PRO A 112 0.20 12.49 -0.72
C PRO A 112 1.07 12.32 0.54
N GLY A 113 1.43 11.09 0.90
CA GLY A 113 2.11 10.73 2.14
C GLY A 113 1.21 9.99 3.12
N GLY A 114 1.53 10.07 4.40
CA GLY A 114 0.77 9.37 5.43
C GLY A 114 1.45 9.41 6.79
N THR A 115 1.25 8.37 7.59
CA THR A 115 1.83 8.28 8.93
C THR A 115 3.35 8.13 8.89
N VAL A 116 3.99 8.64 9.92
CA VAL A 116 5.45 8.54 10.10
C VAL A 116 5.87 7.07 10.25
N TYR A 117 5.08 6.30 11.00
CA TYR A 117 5.41 4.93 11.34
C TYR A 117 5.45 4.02 10.10
N GLU A 118 4.39 3.96 9.32
CA GLU A 118 4.31 3.11 8.13
C GLU A 118 5.25 3.58 7.02
N SER A 119 5.48 4.90 6.92
CA SER A 119 6.48 5.43 5.99
C SER A 119 7.90 4.97 6.34
N GLU A 120 8.27 4.96 7.64
CA GLU A 120 9.55 4.46 8.12
C GLU A 120 9.68 2.94 7.93
N GLU A 121 8.63 2.15 8.20
CA GLU A 121 8.68 0.70 7.99
C GLU A 121 8.91 0.35 6.52
N LEU A 122 8.17 0.97 5.60
CA LEU A 122 8.35 0.73 4.17
C LEU A 122 9.73 1.20 3.69
N TYR A 123 10.19 2.38 4.14
CA TYR A 123 11.55 2.86 3.86
C TYR A 123 12.60 1.81 4.28
N ARG A 124 12.53 1.33 5.52
CA ARG A 124 13.48 0.33 6.04
C ARG A 124 13.43 -0.97 5.26
N LYS A 125 12.24 -1.40 4.86
CA LYS A 125 12.06 -2.61 4.05
C LYS A 125 12.73 -2.47 2.68
N LEU A 126 12.58 -1.31 2.01
CA LEU A 126 13.23 -1.05 0.73
C LEU A 126 14.76 -0.96 0.85
N VAL A 127 15.27 -0.36 1.93
CA VAL A 127 16.70 -0.32 2.22
C VAL A 127 17.25 -1.73 2.46
N ALA A 128 16.58 -2.52 3.31
CA ALA A 128 16.96 -3.92 3.57
C ALA A 128 16.95 -4.75 2.29
N TYR A 129 15.94 -4.59 1.43
CA TYR A 129 15.90 -5.25 0.13
C TYR A 129 17.15 -4.96 -0.69
N LYS A 130 17.58 -3.69 -0.80
CA LYS A 130 18.79 -3.31 -1.54
C LYS A 130 20.05 -3.88 -0.92
N GLU A 131 20.18 -3.79 0.40
CA GLU A 131 21.39 -4.23 1.12
C GLU A 131 21.57 -5.74 1.08
N GLU A 132 20.50 -6.51 1.25
CA GLU A 132 20.55 -7.96 1.33
C GLU A 132 20.62 -8.63 -0.05
N THR A 133 19.93 -8.05 -1.05
CA THR A 133 19.87 -8.66 -2.38
C THR A 133 20.90 -8.08 -3.37
N GLY A 134 21.36 -6.84 -3.16
CA GLY A 134 22.17 -6.08 -4.11
C GLY A 134 21.43 -5.68 -5.38
N ARG A 135 20.10 -5.84 -5.44
CA ARG A 135 19.25 -5.54 -6.60
C ARG A 135 18.77 -4.10 -6.56
N PRO A 136 18.55 -3.45 -7.73
CA PRO A 136 18.15 -2.06 -7.78
C PRO A 136 16.71 -1.83 -7.32
N VAL A 137 16.48 -0.68 -6.70
CA VAL A 137 15.15 -0.11 -6.46
C VAL A 137 15.07 1.21 -7.21
N TRP A 138 14.14 1.31 -8.16
CA TRP A 138 13.85 2.54 -8.87
C TRP A 138 12.46 3.03 -8.46
N THR A 139 12.27 4.33 -8.42
CA THR A 139 10.96 4.94 -8.17
C THR A 139 10.45 5.64 -9.43
N TYR A 140 9.17 5.44 -9.71
CA TYR A 140 8.39 6.27 -10.63
C TYR A 140 7.29 7.00 -9.88
N MET A 141 7.30 8.33 -9.95
CA MET A 141 6.32 9.21 -9.34
C MET A 141 5.23 9.56 -10.35
N GLU A 142 3.98 9.22 -10.02
CA GLU A 142 2.80 9.51 -10.86
C GLU A 142 2.24 10.91 -10.57
N HIS A 143 0.97 11.05 -10.14
CA HIS A 143 0.38 12.36 -9.86
C HIS A 143 1.03 13.03 -8.65
N TYR A 144 1.15 12.26 -7.57
CA TYR A 144 1.71 12.72 -6.30
C TYR A 144 2.76 11.74 -5.78
N ALA A 145 3.84 12.26 -5.26
CA ALA A 145 4.80 11.52 -4.45
C ALA A 145 5.37 12.51 -3.42
N ALA A 146 4.52 12.91 -2.48
CA ALA A 146 4.81 14.00 -1.56
C ALA A 146 4.88 13.51 -0.11
N SER A 147 5.64 14.21 0.73
CA SER A 147 5.77 13.91 2.15
C SER A 147 6.18 12.45 2.40
N GLY A 148 5.38 11.60 3.05
CA GLY A 148 5.65 10.16 3.20
C GLY A 148 5.89 9.45 1.86
N GLY A 149 5.23 9.87 0.76
CA GLY A 149 5.47 9.36 -0.59
C GLY A 149 6.87 9.70 -1.11
N TYR A 150 7.41 10.88 -0.78
CA TYR A 150 8.79 11.23 -1.07
C TYR A 150 9.78 10.50 -0.13
N TYR A 151 9.41 10.36 1.15
CA TYR A 151 10.20 9.66 2.16
C TYR A 151 10.58 8.25 1.72
N ILE A 152 9.59 7.45 1.28
CA ILE A 152 9.81 6.09 0.79
C ILE A 152 10.55 6.03 -0.55
N SER A 153 10.50 7.12 -1.33
CA SER A 153 11.17 7.22 -2.63
C SER A 153 12.65 7.58 -2.50
N ALA A 154 13.02 8.30 -1.44
CA ALA A 154 14.36 8.85 -1.25
C ALA A 154 15.50 7.82 -1.32
N PRO A 155 15.38 6.55 -0.84
CA PRO A 155 16.45 5.56 -0.88
C PRO A 155 16.63 4.90 -2.25
N SER A 156 15.81 5.21 -3.25
CA SER A 156 15.88 4.60 -4.58
C SER A 156 17.15 4.96 -5.31
N ASP A 157 17.67 4.02 -6.12
CA ASP A 157 18.87 4.22 -6.92
C ASP A 157 18.66 5.25 -8.03
N LYS A 158 17.42 5.28 -8.56
CA LYS A 158 16.96 6.31 -9.50
C LYS A 158 15.51 6.67 -9.22
N ILE A 159 15.20 7.95 -9.31
CA ILE A 159 13.87 8.52 -9.14
C ILE A 159 13.45 9.23 -10.42
N TYR A 160 12.42 8.70 -11.05
CA TYR A 160 11.77 9.27 -12.22
C TYR A 160 10.42 9.87 -11.83
N ALA A 161 10.02 10.93 -12.52
CA ALA A 161 8.72 11.55 -12.31
C ALA A 161 8.05 11.88 -13.64
N ASN A 162 6.71 11.78 -13.69
CA ASN A 162 5.93 12.30 -14.79
C ASN A 162 6.13 13.83 -14.89
N PRO A 163 6.11 14.44 -16.08
CA PRO A 163 6.23 15.89 -16.24
C PRO A 163 5.27 16.74 -15.39
N ASN A 164 4.13 16.16 -15.01
CA ASN A 164 3.08 16.82 -14.21
C ASN A 164 3.04 16.37 -12.74
N THR A 165 4.00 15.59 -12.30
CA THR A 165 4.10 15.14 -10.90
C THR A 165 4.25 16.33 -9.95
N THR A 166 3.58 16.22 -8.81
CA THR A 166 3.81 17.05 -7.63
C THR A 166 4.51 16.21 -6.56
N THR A 167 5.66 16.68 -6.04
CA THR A 167 6.49 15.95 -5.08
C THR A 167 7.06 16.88 -4.00
N GLY A 168 7.98 16.37 -3.17
CA GLY A 168 8.57 17.14 -2.07
C GLY A 168 7.69 17.10 -0.83
N SER A 169 7.24 18.26 -0.32
CA SER A 169 6.55 18.35 0.98
C SER A 169 7.36 17.66 2.09
N ILE A 170 8.68 17.92 2.09
CA ILE A 170 9.59 17.40 3.11
C ILE A 170 9.32 18.14 4.40
N GLY A 171 8.63 17.48 5.33
CA GLY A 171 8.17 18.05 6.58
C GLY A 171 7.28 17.11 7.36
N VAL A 172 6.99 17.47 8.60
CA VAL A 172 6.15 16.70 9.53
C VAL A 172 5.07 17.62 10.09
N ILE A 173 3.86 17.11 10.17
CA ILE A 173 2.73 17.82 10.76
C ILE A 173 2.09 16.99 11.85
N MET A 174 1.63 17.64 12.91
CA MET A 174 0.69 17.12 13.88
C MET A 174 -0.42 18.16 13.99
N SER A 175 -1.61 17.84 13.49
CA SER A 175 -2.74 18.75 13.47
C SER A 175 -3.88 18.26 14.36
N GLY A 176 -4.74 19.21 14.78
CA GLY A 176 -5.93 18.94 15.57
C GLY A 176 -6.76 20.21 15.75
N TYR A 177 -8.00 20.04 16.21
CA TYR A 177 -8.92 21.16 16.42
C TYR A 177 -9.19 21.41 17.90
N ASP A 178 -9.07 22.66 18.35
CA ASP A 178 -9.60 23.09 19.64
C ASP A 178 -11.09 23.42 19.51
N MET A 179 -11.93 22.48 19.90
CA MET A 179 -13.41 22.59 19.85
C MET A 179 -14.00 23.21 21.13
N SER A 180 -13.18 23.62 22.10
CA SER A 180 -13.64 24.09 23.41
C SER A 180 -14.61 25.29 23.32
N GLY A 181 -14.32 26.25 22.45
CA GLY A 181 -15.20 27.41 22.24
C GLY A 181 -16.54 27.06 21.56
N LEU A 182 -16.59 26.00 20.73
CA LEU A 182 -17.83 25.52 20.15
C LEU A 182 -18.67 24.79 21.21
N TYR A 183 -18.06 23.93 22.01
CA TYR A 183 -18.74 23.21 23.08
C TYR A 183 -19.35 24.17 24.12
N GLU A 184 -18.62 25.21 24.49
CA GLU A 184 -19.14 26.26 25.40
C GLU A 184 -20.40 26.93 24.83
N LYS A 185 -20.42 27.30 23.54
CA LYS A 185 -21.58 27.90 22.89
C LYS A 185 -22.78 26.96 22.84
N LEU A 186 -22.55 25.65 22.76
CA LEU A 186 -23.58 24.61 22.74
C LEU A 186 -24.02 24.17 24.15
N GLY A 187 -23.40 24.72 25.21
CA GLY A 187 -23.68 24.30 26.59
C GLY A 187 -23.12 22.90 26.92
N ILE A 188 -22.23 22.37 26.11
CA ILE A 188 -21.57 21.09 26.32
C ILE A 188 -20.35 21.31 27.21
N ARG A 189 -20.27 20.56 28.30
CA ARG A 189 -19.13 20.56 29.23
C ARG A 189 -18.28 19.32 29.02
N SER A 190 -17.07 19.47 28.51
CA SER A 190 -16.06 18.41 28.52
C SER A 190 -15.52 18.22 29.95
N VAL A 191 -15.41 16.96 30.40
CA VAL A 191 -14.84 16.61 31.70
C VAL A 191 -13.82 15.51 31.51
N SER A 192 -12.55 15.84 31.73
CA SER A 192 -11.44 14.88 31.70
C SER A 192 -10.90 14.68 33.11
N ILE A 193 -10.75 13.42 33.51
CA ILE A 193 -10.07 13.02 34.74
C ILE A 193 -8.80 12.27 34.35
N THR A 194 -7.66 12.88 34.57
CA THR A 194 -6.38 12.37 34.07
C THR A 194 -5.38 12.11 35.19
N SER A 195 -4.49 11.13 34.99
CA SER A 195 -3.39 10.83 35.93
C SER A 195 -2.21 11.81 35.83
N GLY A 196 -2.18 12.67 34.80
CA GLY A 196 -1.09 13.60 34.57
C GLY A 196 -1.50 14.78 33.70
N LYS A 197 -0.89 15.95 33.91
CA LYS A 197 -1.22 17.22 33.27
C LYS A 197 -1.14 17.22 31.73
N ASN A 198 -0.36 16.31 31.15
CA ASN A 198 -0.13 16.24 29.72
C ASN A 198 -0.93 15.12 29.03
N LYS A 199 -1.93 14.53 29.73
CA LYS A 199 -2.76 13.45 29.16
C LYS A 199 -3.96 13.97 28.38
N ASP A 200 -4.42 15.18 28.67
CA ASP A 200 -5.57 15.78 28.00
C ASP A 200 -5.07 16.80 26.96
N MET A 201 -5.34 16.53 25.70
CA MET A 201 -4.99 17.36 24.55
C MET A 201 -6.18 18.14 24.01
N SER A 202 -7.36 18.04 24.61
CA SER A 202 -8.58 18.72 24.14
C SER A 202 -8.45 20.25 24.11
N LYS A 203 -7.54 20.79 24.91
CA LYS A 203 -7.12 22.20 24.92
C LYS A 203 -5.65 22.26 25.31
N MET A 204 -4.77 22.23 24.31
CA MET A 204 -3.33 22.23 24.55
C MET A 204 -2.83 23.55 25.15
N THR A 205 -1.99 23.43 26.18
CA THR A 205 -1.21 24.55 26.72
C THR A 205 0.06 24.78 25.90
N GLU A 206 0.65 25.96 25.99
CA GLU A 206 1.95 26.26 25.37
C GLU A 206 3.05 25.24 25.74
N GLU A 207 3.04 24.75 27.00
CA GLU A 207 3.95 23.70 27.46
C GLU A 207 3.71 22.38 26.72
N GLN A 208 2.46 21.98 26.53
CA GLN A 208 2.11 20.77 25.77
C GLN A 208 2.45 20.92 24.29
N ILE A 209 2.18 22.07 23.70
CA ILE A 209 2.59 22.38 22.32
C ILE A 209 4.10 22.24 22.16
N ALA A 210 4.89 22.77 23.08
CA ALA A 210 6.36 22.63 23.05
C ALA A 210 6.84 21.18 23.18
N ILE A 211 6.15 20.35 23.98
CA ILE A 211 6.45 18.93 24.10
C ILE A 211 6.22 18.20 22.76
N TYR A 212 5.07 18.45 22.10
CA TYR A 212 4.77 17.84 20.81
C TYR A 212 5.63 18.39 19.68
N GLN A 213 6.00 19.69 19.74
CA GLN A 213 6.93 20.29 18.79
C GLN A 213 8.27 19.54 18.78
N SER A 214 8.77 19.13 19.94
CA SER A 214 10.02 18.34 20.00
C SER A 214 9.92 17.00 19.28
N SER A 215 8.76 16.36 19.30
CA SER A 215 8.53 15.11 18.56
C SER A 215 8.43 15.34 17.04
N VAL A 216 7.81 16.46 16.65
CA VAL A 216 7.77 16.90 15.25
C VAL A 216 9.18 17.18 14.74
N ASP A 217 10.00 17.91 15.53
CA ASP A 217 11.37 18.25 15.18
C ASP A 217 12.25 16.98 15.03
N GLU A 218 12.13 16.00 15.94
CA GLU A 218 12.84 14.73 15.85
C GLU A 218 12.48 13.95 14.58
N SER A 219 11.21 13.87 14.25
CA SER A 219 10.76 13.20 13.02
C SER A 219 11.18 13.96 11.76
N PHE A 220 11.23 15.29 11.84
CA PHE A 220 11.72 16.13 10.74
C PHE A 220 13.22 15.96 10.51
N ASP A 221 14.02 15.93 11.59
CA ASP A 221 15.46 15.65 11.50
C ASP A 221 15.72 14.29 10.83
N ARG A 222 14.93 13.27 11.19
CA ARG A 222 15.00 11.95 10.55
C ARG A 222 14.66 12.01 9.06
N PHE A 223 13.66 12.80 8.65
CA PHE A 223 13.33 12.95 7.24
C PHE A 223 14.47 13.62 6.47
N VAL A 224 15.06 14.68 7.03
CA VAL A 224 16.22 15.36 6.44
C VAL A 224 17.40 14.41 6.25
N GLU A 225 17.73 13.60 7.26
CA GLU A 225 18.78 12.57 7.20
C GLU A 225 18.55 11.61 6.03
N ILE A 226 17.34 11.06 5.91
CA ILE A 226 16.98 10.09 4.85
C ILE A 226 17.11 10.71 3.46
N VAL A 227 16.67 11.95 3.29
CA VAL A 227 16.81 12.65 2.01
C VAL A 227 18.28 12.94 1.72
N ALA A 228 19.04 13.39 2.71
CA ALA A 228 20.48 13.65 2.56
C ALA A 228 21.24 12.40 2.12
N ASP A 229 20.99 11.28 2.78
CA ASP A 229 21.63 9.99 2.46
C ASP A 229 21.20 9.46 1.10
N GLY A 230 19.90 9.40 0.84
CA GLY A 230 19.36 8.86 -0.40
C GLY A 230 19.72 9.67 -1.64
N ARG A 231 19.73 11.00 -1.50
CA ARG A 231 20.08 11.92 -2.60
C ARG A 231 21.55 12.36 -2.61
N LYS A 232 22.37 11.87 -1.64
CA LYS A 232 23.78 12.23 -1.49
C LYS A 232 23.99 13.74 -1.39
N MET A 233 23.13 14.40 -0.64
CA MET A 233 23.14 15.85 -0.40
C MET A 233 23.64 16.14 1.01
N ALA A 234 24.21 17.35 1.23
CA ALA A 234 24.45 17.81 2.58
C ALA A 234 23.11 18.11 3.29
N GLU A 235 22.99 17.78 4.59
CA GLU A 235 21.78 18.05 5.35
C GLU A 235 21.36 19.53 5.31
N GLU A 236 22.34 20.47 5.36
CA GLU A 236 22.07 21.89 5.27
C GLU A 236 21.36 22.26 3.96
N THR A 237 21.77 21.64 2.84
CA THR A 237 21.12 21.84 1.54
C THR A 237 19.72 21.27 1.52
N VAL A 238 19.52 20.11 2.15
CA VAL A 238 18.17 19.54 2.30
C VAL A 238 17.29 20.45 3.13
N ARG A 239 17.78 20.97 4.26
CA ARG A 239 17.01 21.88 5.13
C ARG A 239 16.57 23.16 4.43
N GLU A 240 17.35 23.69 3.47
CA GLU A 240 17.00 24.87 2.67
C GLU A 240 15.76 24.64 1.79
N ILE A 241 15.51 23.40 1.37
CA ILE A 241 14.38 23.02 0.51
C ILE A 241 13.30 22.23 1.24
N ALA A 242 13.49 21.88 2.52
CA ALA A 242 12.61 21.08 3.35
C ALA A 242 11.75 21.97 4.27
N ASP A 243 10.98 22.88 3.70
CA ASP A 243 10.07 23.76 4.45
C ASP A 243 8.60 23.33 4.36
N GLY A 244 8.36 22.10 3.94
CA GLY A 244 7.03 21.51 3.79
C GLY A 244 6.33 21.84 2.46
N ARG A 245 6.93 22.68 1.60
CA ARG A 245 6.33 22.98 0.29
C ARG A 245 6.45 21.81 -0.69
N THR A 246 5.51 21.77 -1.60
CA THR A 246 5.57 20.86 -2.76
C THR A 246 6.37 21.49 -3.91
N TYR A 247 6.84 20.64 -4.80
CA TYR A 247 7.59 20.98 -6.00
C TYR A 247 6.98 20.32 -7.23
N THR A 248 6.99 21.02 -8.36
CA THR A 248 6.76 20.36 -9.67
C THR A 248 7.96 19.47 -9.99
N ALA A 249 7.77 18.49 -10.88
CA ALA A 249 8.86 17.60 -11.33
C ALA A 249 10.10 18.41 -11.78
N LYS A 250 9.90 19.51 -12.50
CA LYS A 250 10.99 20.38 -12.96
C LYS A 250 11.77 21.05 -11.80
N GLN A 251 11.05 21.51 -10.78
CA GLN A 251 11.66 22.10 -9.59
C GLN A 251 12.39 21.04 -8.76
N ALA A 252 11.77 19.88 -8.59
CA ALA A 252 12.36 18.75 -7.88
C ALA A 252 13.67 18.28 -8.55
N LYS A 253 13.70 18.19 -9.89
CA LYS A 253 14.91 17.87 -10.63
C LYS A 253 16.00 18.93 -10.46
N ALA A 254 15.63 20.21 -10.51
CA ALA A 254 16.57 21.31 -10.30
C ALA A 254 17.14 21.35 -8.87
N ASN A 255 16.39 20.88 -7.88
CA ASN A 255 16.80 20.77 -6.47
C ASN A 255 17.54 19.44 -6.16
N GLY A 256 17.68 18.53 -7.12
CA GLY A 256 18.33 17.23 -6.90
C GLY A 256 17.45 16.19 -6.21
N LEU A 257 16.15 16.47 -6.03
CA LEU A 257 15.22 15.57 -5.39
C LEU A 257 14.81 14.38 -6.26
N ILE A 258 14.89 14.52 -7.59
CA ILE A 258 14.67 13.44 -8.58
C ILE A 258 15.77 13.45 -9.63
N ASP A 259 15.95 12.33 -10.34
CA ASP A 259 17.00 12.16 -11.35
C ASP A 259 16.49 12.54 -12.74
N GLU A 260 15.31 12.08 -13.13
CA GLU A 260 14.79 12.26 -14.49
C GLU A 260 13.28 12.60 -14.52
N ILE A 261 12.87 13.24 -15.60
CA ILE A 261 11.47 13.50 -15.95
C ILE A 261 11.18 12.76 -17.24
N SER A 262 10.27 11.79 -17.19
CA SER A 262 9.92 10.96 -18.35
C SER A 262 8.47 10.46 -18.26
N LEU A 263 7.99 9.84 -19.33
CA LEU A 263 6.81 9.01 -19.28
C LEU A 263 7.15 7.65 -18.64
N TYR A 264 6.14 6.94 -18.19
CA TYR A 264 6.30 5.66 -17.48
C TYR A 264 7.00 4.61 -18.36
N GLU A 265 6.58 4.52 -19.61
CA GLU A 265 7.15 3.58 -20.58
C GLU A 265 8.64 3.85 -20.85
N GLU A 266 9.04 5.13 -20.95
CA GLU A 266 10.43 5.51 -21.15
C GLU A 266 11.31 5.12 -19.96
N MET A 267 10.80 5.24 -18.74
CA MET A 267 11.46 4.78 -17.53
C MET A 267 11.58 3.25 -17.50
N GLN A 268 10.51 2.52 -17.88
CA GLN A 268 10.56 1.05 -17.98
C GLN A 268 11.65 0.62 -18.99
N GLU A 269 11.68 1.20 -20.17
CA GLU A 269 12.72 0.93 -21.17
C GLU A 269 14.15 1.17 -20.61
N ALA A 270 14.33 2.24 -19.84
CA ALA A 270 15.62 2.52 -19.19
C ALA A 270 15.99 1.47 -18.14
N MET A 271 15.01 1.00 -17.35
CA MET A 271 15.21 -0.06 -16.36
C MET A 271 15.49 -1.42 -17.01
N GLU A 272 14.79 -1.75 -18.11
CA GLU A 272 15.06 -2.94 -18.92
C GLU A 272 16.49 -2.96 -19.46
N GLN A 273 16.97 -1.82 -19.96
CA GLN A 273 18.33 -1.70 -20.49
C GLN A 273 19.38 -1.89 -19.39
N GLU A 274 19.12 -1.43 -18.18
CA GLU A 274 20.07 -1.55 -17.06
C GLU A 274 20.07 -2.95 -16.44
N THR A 275 18.90 -3.55 -16.25
CA THR A 275 18.75 -4.84 -15.58
C THR A 275 18.82 -6.03 -16.54
N GLY A 276 18.55 -5.82 -17.82
CA GLY A 276 18.39 -6.88 -18.81
C GLY A 276 17.08 -7.67 -18.67
N CYS A 277 16.15 -7.23 -17.79
CA CYS A 277 14.87 -7.86 -17.53
C CYS A 277 13.73 -7.06 -18.15
N THR A 278 12.90 -7.70 -18.95
CA THR A 278 11.78 -7.07 -19.69
C THR A 278 10.40 -7.39 -19.09
N THR A 279 10.35 -8.26 -18.07
CA THR A 279 9.10 -8.65 -17.42
C THR A 279 8.87 -7.78 -16.20
N PHE A 280 7.85 -6.94 -16.21
CA PHE A 280 7.37 -6.21 -15.03
C PHE A 280 6.15 -6.95 -14.47
N TYR A 281 6.18 -7.24 -13.18
CA TYR A 281 5.12 -7.97 -12.51
C TYR A 281 4.54 -7.16 -11.36
N GLU A 282 3.26 -6.88 -11.45
CA GLU A 282 2.45 -6.29 -10.39
C GLU A 282 1.46 -7.36 -9.92
N PRO A 283 1.41 -7.70 -8.62
CA PRO A 283 0.44 -8.65 -8.11
C PRO A 283 -0.97 -8.08 -8.27
N GLU A 284 -1.88 -8.87 -8.83
CA GLU A 284 -3.30 -8.50 -8.84
C GLU A 284 -3.77 -8.37 -7.38
N GLN A 285 -4.21 -7.20 -6.99
CA GLN A 285 -4.92 -7.02 -5.73
C GLN A 285 -6.25 -7.76 -5.86
N GLY A 286 -6.36 -8.87 -5.14
CA GLY A 286 -7.47 -9.80 -5.25
C GLY A 286 -8.80 -9.21 -4.79
N VAL A 287 -9.39 -8.37 -5.61
CA VAL A 287 -10.78 -7.95 -5.43
C VAL A 287 -11.65 -9.09 -5.91
N SER A 288 -12.24 -9.85 -4.99
CA SER A 288 -13.25 -10.86 -5.34
C SER A 288 -14.30 -10.21 -6.27
N PRO A 289 -14.63 -10.82 -7.44
CA PRO A 289 -15.69 -10.31 -8.31
C PRO A 289 -17.03 -10.13 -7.59
N LEU A 290 -17.24 -10.92 -6.54
CA LEU A 290 -18.41 -10.79 -5.66
C LEU A 290 -18.32 -9.54 -4.78
N ALA A 291 -17.15 -9.23 -4.21
CA ALA A 291 -16.92 -8.05 -3.41
C ALA A 291 -17.11 -6.77 -4.23
N SER A 292 -16.64 -6.74 -5.50
CA SER A 292 -16.83 -5.61 -6.42
C SER A 292 -18.31 -5.37 -6.80
N LEU A 293 -19.12 -6.43 -6.80
CA LEU A 293 -20.57 -6.30 -7.04
C LEU A 293 -21.29 -5.73 -5.82
N PHE A 294 -20.90 -6.16 -4.62
CA PHE A 294 -21.51 -5.71 -3.37
C PHE A 294 -21.09 -4.29 -2.97
N SER A 295 -19.84 -3.87 -3.24
CA SER A 295 -19.42 -2.49 -3.03
C SER A 295 -20.23 -1.50 -3.86
N LYS A 296 -20.55 -1.85 -5.13
CA LYS A 296 -21.45 -1.06 -5.97
C LYS A 296 -22.89 -1.00 -5.44
N LEU A 297 -23.35 -2.01 -4.72
CA LEU A 297 -24.68 -2.01 -4.08
C LEU A 297 -24.67 -1.20 -2.78
N GLU A 298 -23.56 -1.16 -2.08
CA GLU A 298 -23.40 -0.43 -0.82
C GLU A 298 -23.32 1.09 -1.03
N THR A 299 -22.67 1.55 -2.10
CA THR A 299 -22.68 2.96 -2.52
C THR A 299 -24.07 3.50 -2.88
N LEU A 300 -25.08 2.62 -3.05
CA LEU A 300 -26.47 3.00 -3.30
C LEU A 300 -27.28 3.16 -2.02
N LYS A 301 -26.74 2.78 -0.84
CA LYS A 301 -27.42 3.01 0.44
C LYS A 301 -27.14 4.45 0.91
N PRO A 302 -28.16 5.20 1.34
CA PRO A 302 -27.94 6.49 1.99
C PRO A 302 -27.21 6.23 3.32
N LYS A 303 -26.11 6.97 3.57
CA LYS A 303 -25.36 6.91 4.83
C LYS A 303 -26.27 7.29 5.99
N SER A 304 -26.18 6.58 7.11
CA SER A 304 -26.89 6.95 8.33
C SER A 304 -26.27 8.19 8.97
N GLU A 305 -27.05 8.93 9.79
CA GLU A 305 -26.51 10.10 10.52
C GLU A 305 -25.32 9.73 11.43
N ALA A 306 -25.28 8.50 11.94
CA ALA A 306 -24.18 7.99 12.77
C ALA A 306 -22.92 7.75 11.94
N GLU A 307 -23.02 7.20 10.73
CA GLU A 307 -21.90 7.00 9.81
C GLU A 307 -21.30 8.33 9.35
N VAL A 308 -22.12 9.33 9.05
CA VAL A 308 -21.67 10.68 8.71
C VAL A 308 -20.93 11.33 9.88
N LEU A 309 -21.39 11.15 11.12
CA LEU A 309 -20.74 11.69 12.31
C LEU A 309 -19.41 10.97 12.61
N THR A 310 -19.31 9.67 12.32
CA THR A 310 -18.09 8.89 12.52
C THR A 310 -17.04 9.32 11.49
N GLU A 311 -17.41 9.46 10.23
CA GLU A 311 -16.56 9.95 9.15
C GLU A 311 -16.03 11.37 9.44
N TRP A 312 -16.88 12.26 9.93
CA TRP A 312 -16.46 13.60 10.40
C TRP A 312 -15.49 13.55 11.57
N ASN A 313 -15.60 12.56 12.44
CA ASN A 313 -14.69 12.43 13.59
C ASN A 313 -13.33 11.83 13.18
N GLU A 314 -13.29 11.00 12.15
CA GLU A 314 -12.06 10.49 11.55
C GLU A 314 -11.31 11.57 10.77
N ASP A 315 -12.02 12.46 10.06
CA ASP A 315 -11.47 13.61 9.35
C ASP A 315 -10.91 14.71 10.29
N LEU A 316 -11.29 14.70 11.57
CA LEU A 316 -10.89 15.73 12.55
C LEU A 316 -9.46 15.59 13.09
N GLY A 317 -8.66 14.68 12.56
CA GLY A 317 -7.26 14.51 12.90
C GLY A 317 -7.03 13.77 14.23
N SER A 318 -6.19 12.76 14.19
CA SER A 318 -5.97 11.84 15.32
C SER A 318 -4.89 12.29 16.32
N GLY A 319 -4.21 13.41 16.07
CA GLY A 319 -3.02 13.81 16.83
C GLY A 319 -1.80 12.89 16.58
N VAL A 320 -1.81 12.12 15.50
CA VAL A 320 -0.71 11.28 15.06
C VAL A 320 0.28 12.11 14.25
N LEU A 321 1.58 11.82 14.39
CA LEU A 321 2.63 12.42 13.54
C LEU A 321 2.50 11.92 12.11
N MET A 322 2.46 12.85 11.16
CA MET A 322 2.24 12.54 9.76
C MET A 322 3.28 13.20 8.85
N TYR A 323 3.71 12.42 7.87
CA TYR A 323 4.27 12.88 6.62
C TYR A 323 3.12 13.00 5.62
N TYR A 324 2.45 14.14 5.60
CA TYR A 324 1.24 14.31 4.80
C TYR A 324 1.19 15.69 4.14
N ALA A 325 0.86 15.72 2.86
CA ALA A 325 0.75 16.96 2.09
C ALA A 325 -0.73 17.40 2.04
N GLU A 326 -1.20 18.11 3.06
CA GLU A 326 -2.60 18.60 3.16
C GLU A 326 -3.09 19.37 1.93
N GLN A 327 -2.18 20.04 1.20
CA GLN A 327 -2.53 20.82 0.01
C GLN A 327 -3.02 19.95 -1.17
N LEU A 328 -2.90 18.61 -1.07
CA LEU A 328 -3.20 17.68 -2.14
C LEU A 328 -4.52 16.90 -1.92
N GLN A 329 -5.32 17.30 -0.93
CA GLN A 329 -6.66 16.75 -0.67
C GLN A 329 -7.73 17.33 -1.60
#